data_8d3f4e4ad9cb94b9397f843e627e0c25
#
_entry.id   8d3f4e4ad9cb94b9397f843e627e0c25
#
_cell.length_a   1.000
_cell.length_b   1.000
_cell.length_c   1.000
_cell.angle_alpha   90.00
_cell.angle_beta   90.00
_cell.angle_gamma   90.00
#
_symmetry.space_group_name_H-M   'P 1'
#
loop_
_entity.id
_entity.type
_entity.pdbx_description
1 polymer ?
#
loop_
_entity_poly.entity_id
_entity_poly.type
_entity_poly.pdbx_seq_one_letter_code
_entity_poly.pdbx_strand_id
1 'polypeptide(L)'
;LPRFSGVSLDARGNGSALAEAARQQYGPERAREVMISEAWYRETMPLLKSGIEDKTLVLPRDAGVLSDFRSLRVVRGVARVPEQRTRDRTGGRHGDSVVACAMMLDARRELGSVEPWEYVGVRMPGLDLSGW
;
A
#
# COMPACT_ATOMS: atom_id res chain seq x y z
N LEU A 1 2.40 -11.28 -15.69
CA LEU A 1 1.03 -11.51 -15.18
C LEU A 1 0.05 -10.77 -16.08
N PRO A 2 -0.90 -11.45 -16.71
CA PRO A 2 -1.80 -10.79 -17.67
C PRO A 2 -2.72 -9.72 -17.05
N ARG A 3 -2.70 -9.55 -15.73
CA ARG A 3 -3.50 -8.54 -14.99
C ARG A 3 -2.65 -7.56 -14.18
N PHE A 4 -1.35 -7.53 -14.39
CA PHE A 4 -0.48 -6.56 -13.75
C PHE A 4 -0.63 -5.21 -14.44
N SER A 5 -1.17 -4.24 -13.73
CA SER A 5 -1.42 -2.90 -14.25
C SER A 5 -0.37 -1.89 -13.84
N GLY A 6 0.13 -2.02 -12.63
CA GLY A 6 1.16 -1.12 -12.15
C GLY A 6 1.54 -1.36 -10.70
N VAL A 7 2.66 -0.81 -10.31
CA VAL A 7 3.20 -0.87 -8.94
C VAL A 7 3.92 0.44 -8.60
N SER A 8 3.78 0.87 -7.37
CA SER A 8 4.69 1.85 -6.76
C SER A 8 5.63 1.13 -5.81
N LEU A 9 6.90 1.45 -5.87
CA LEU A 9 7.96 0.87 -5.06
C LEU A 9 8.70 1.95 -4.29
N ASP A 10 8.97 1.68 -3.02
CA ASP A 10 9.81 2.58 -2.19
C ASP A 10 11.24 2.58 -2.73
N ALA A 11 11.66 3.71 -3.25
CA ALA A 11 12.99 3.91 -3.84
C ALA A 11 14.02 4.44 -2.83
N ARG A 12 13.70 4.45 -1.53
CA ARG A 12 14.65 4.87 -0.49
C ARG A 12 15.63 3.73 -0.15
N GLY A 13 16.87 4.12 0.10
CA GLY A 13 17.90 3.19 0.55
C GLY A 13 18.04 1.97 -0.35
N ASN A 14 18.00 0.78 0.23
CA ASN A 14 18.15 -0.48 -0.51
C ASN A 14 16.99 -0.78 -1.49
N GLY A 15 15.87 -0.08 -1.36
CA GLY A 15 14.72 -0.24 -2.27
C GLY A 15 14.95 0.32 -3.67
N SER A 16 15.91 1.24 -3.83
CA SER A 16 16.18 1.90 -5.12
C SER A 16 16.55 0.93 -6.23
N ALA A 17 17.39 -0.06 -5.94
CA ALA A 17 17.80 -1.05 -6.94
C ALA A 17 16.63 -1.93 -7.42
N LEU A 18 15.73 -2.31 -6.51
CA LEU A 18 14.53 -3.07 -6.85
C LEU A 18 13.56 -2.22 -7.68
N ALA A 19 13.36 -0.97 -7.31
CA ALA A 19 12.50 -0.04 -8.02
C ALA A 19 13.02 0.22 -9.44
N GLU A 20 14.33 0.43 -9.59
CA GLU A 20 14.98 0.59 -10.89
C GLU A 20 14.83 -0.67 -11.76
N ALA A 21 15.09 -1.86 -11.20
CA ALA A 21 14.94 -3.12 -11.92
C ALA A 21 13.50 -3.35 -12.39
N ALA A 22 12.51 -3.04 -11.54
CA ALA A 22 11.11 -3.14 -11.92
C ALA A 22 10.77 -2.17 -13.05
N ARG A 23 11.28 -0.95 -12.99
CA ARG A 23 11.06 0.05 -14.02
C ARG A 23 11.71 -0.33 -15.36
N GLN A 24 12.90 -0.92 -15.32
CA GLN A 24 13.56 -1.45 -16.53
C GLN A 24 12.77 -2.62 -17.13
N GLN A 25 12.21 -3.49 -16.30
CA GLN A 25 11.49 -4.68 -16.75
C GLN A 25 10.08 -4.37 -17.25
N TYR A 26 9.34 -3.49 -16.57
CA TYR A 26 7.90 -3.26 -16.81
C TYR A 26 7.61 -1.91 -17.48
N GLY A 27 8.59 -1.03 -17.57
CA GLY A 27 8.46 0.33 -18.10
C GLY A 27 7.96 1.34 -17.04
N PRO A 28 8.23 2.65 -17.30
CA PRO A 28 7.83 3.73 -16.38
C PRO A 28 6.32 3.90 -16.28
N GLU A 29 5.58 3.43 -17.25
CA GLU A 29 4.12 3.45 -17.28
C GLU A 29 3.47 2.38 -16.37
N ARG A 30 4.27 1.42 -15.87
CA ARG A 30 3.80 0.35 -14.99
C ARG A 30 4.55 0.25 -13.67
N ALA A 31 5.77 0.76 -13.61
CA ALA A 31 6.58 0.74 -12.39
C ALA A 31 7.00 2.16 -12.02
N ARG A 32 6.51 2.63 -10.87
CA ARG A 32 6.77 3.95 -10.33
C ARG A 32 7.72 3.85 -9.14
N GLU A 33 8.77 4.65 -9.17
CA GLU A 33 9.66 4.87 -8.03
C GLU A 33 9.06 5.95 -7.12
N VAL A 34 8.98 5.67 -5.85
CA VAL A 34 8.41 6.58 -4.85
C VAL A 34 9.45 6.92 -3.79
N MET A 35 9.66 8.21 -3.59
CA MET A 35 10.39 8.72 -2.43
C MET A 35 9.39 9.09 -1.35
N ILE A 36 9.24 8.24 -0.34
CA ILE A 36 8.33 8.49 0.78
C ILE A 36 8.86 9.68 1.59
N SER A 37 8.18 10.79 1.45
CA SER A 37 8.50 12.08 2.08
C SER A 37 7.27 12.65 2.78
N GLU A 38 7.44 13.76 3.51
CA GLU A 38 6.29 14.48 4.07
C GLU A 38 5.30 14.92 2.98
N ALA A 39 5.81 15.39 1.85
CA ALA A 39 4.97 15.79 0.72
C ALA A 39 4.18 14.59 0.17
N TRP A 40 4.82 13.43 0.03
CA TRP A 40 4.14 12.22 -0.40
C TRP A 40 3.04 11.79 0.58
N TYR A 41 3.30 11.82 1.89
CA TYR A 41 2.28 11.53 2.90
C TYR A 41 1.11 12.50 2.81
N ARG A 42 1.40 13.79 2.63
CA ARG A 42 0.37 14.84 2.52
C ARG A 42 -0.57 14.60 1.34
N GLU A 43 -0.04 14.13 0.23
CA GLU A 43 -0.83 13.85 -0.97
C GLU A 43 -1.55 12.49 -0.93
N THR A 44 -0.94 11.49 -0.33
CA THR A 44 -1.40 10.10 -0.45
C THR A 44 -2.28 9.65 0.71
N MET A 45 -2.00 10.08 1.94
CA MET A 45 -2.76 9.65 3.11
C MET A 45 -4.24 10.06 3.09
N PRO A 46 -4.64 11.20 2.53
CA PRO A 46 -6.06 11.52 2.35
C PRO A 46 -6.80 10.52 1.46
N LEU A 47 -6.14 9.95 0.46
CA LEU A 47 -6.71 8.90 -0.39
C LEU A 47 -6.98 7.62 0.41
N LEU A 48 -6.04 7.26 1.29
CA LEU A 48 -6.17 6.11 2.18
C LEU A 48 -7.35 6.30 3.13
N LYS A 49 -7.46 7.47 3.75
CA LYS A 49 -8.56 7.83 4.64
C LYS A 49 -9.91 7.74 3.92
N SER A 50 -10.05 8.39 2.78
CA SER A 50 -11.28 8.35 1.96
C SER A 50 -11.63 6.93 1.55
N GLY A 51 -10.64 6.14 1.12
CA GLY A 51 -10.87 4.75 0.73
C GLY A 51 -11.47 3.90 1.84
N ILE A 52 -11.05 4.12 3.08
CA ILE A 52 -11.59 3.42 4.26
C ILE A 52 -12.98 3.95 4.62
N GLU A 53 -13.16 5.26 4.68
CA GLU A 53 -14.44 5.91 5.04
C GLU A 53 -15.54 5.60 4.03
N ASP A 54 -15.23 5.66 2.75
CA ASP A 54 -16.15 5.38 1.64
C ASP A 54 -16.33 3.88 1.37
N LYS A 55 -15.62 3.01 2.12
CA LYS A 55 -15.64 1.56 1.96
C LYS A 55 -15.23 1.08 0.55
N THR A 56 -14.42 1.86 -0.13
CA THR A 56 -13.83 1.49 -1.43
C THR A 56 -12.52 0.73 -1.28
N LEU A 57 -11.91 0.79 -0.10
CA LEU A 57 -10.74 0.01 0.28
C LEU A 57 -11.13 -1.05 1.31
N VAL A 58 -10.93 -2.31 0.96
CA VAL A 58 -11.16 -3.45 1.84
C VAL A 58 -9.82 -3.98 2.33
N LEU A 59 -9.68 -4.08 3.65
CA LEU A 59 -8.48 -4.57 4.30
C LEU A 59 -8.70 -5.99 4.82
N PRO A 60 -7.66 -6.83 4.85
CA PRO A 60 -7.77 -8.14 5.45
C PRO A 60 -8.05 -8.03 6.96
N ARG A 61 -8.83 -8.99 7.47
CA ARG A 61 -9.16 -9.07 8.89
C ARG A 61 -8.02 -9.70 9.67
N ASP A 62 -6.96 -8.95 9.83
CA ASP A 62 -5.72 -9.37 10.49
C ASP A 62 -5.34 -8.39 11.61
N ALA A 63 -5.00 -8.93 12.78
CA ALA A 63 -4.67 -8.13 13.95
C ALA A 63 -3.40 -7.28 13.73
N GLY A 64 -2.44 -7.79 12.97
CA GLY A 64 -1.22 -7.06 12.64
C GLY A 64 -1.49 -5.90 11.70
N VAL A 65 -2.29 -6.09 10.65
CA VAL A 65 -2.73 -5.01 9.77
C VAL A 65 -3.46 -3.93 10.55
N LEU A 66 -4.40 -4.33 11.42
CA LEU A 66 -5.12 -3.38 12.27
C LEU A 66 -4.19 -2.61 13.21
N SER A 67 -3.19 -3.28 13.79
CA SER A 67 -2.17 -2.66 14.64
C SER A 67 -1.35 -1.61 13.85
N ASP A 68 -0.96 -1.93 12.62
CA ASP A 68 -0.23 -0.99 11.76
C ASP A 68 -1.06 0.27 11.50
N PHE A 69 -2.34 0.13 11.16
CA PHE A 69 -3.23 1.28 10.94
C PHE A 69 -3.46 2.12 12.21
N ARG A 70 -3.54 1.47 13.38
CA ARG A 70 -3.65 2.17 14.67
C ARG A 70 -2.36 2.88 15.09
N SER A 71 -1.23 2.52 14.53
CA SER A 71 0.05 3.17 14.81
C SER A 71 0.19 4.54 14.14
N LEU A 72 -0.66 4.88 13.17
CA LEU A 72 -0.65 6.17 12.48
C LEU A 72 -0.69 7.33 13.47
N ARG A 73 0.09 8.35 13.17
CA ARG A 73 0.14 9.61 13.92
C ARG A 73 -0.04 10.78 12.97
N VAL A 74 -0.68 11.82 13.47
CA VAL A 74 -0.80 13.09 12.75
C VAL A 74 0.28 14.03 13.27
N VAL A 75 1.17 14.46 12.38
CA VAL A 75 2.24 15.40 12.67
C VAL A 75 2.08 16.59 11.73
N ARG A 76 1.89 17.79 12.29
CA ARG A 76 1.64 19.02 11.51
C ARG A 76 0.51 18.87 10.48
N GLY A 77 -0.58 18.21 10.88
CA GLY A 77 -1.73 17.98 10.02
C GLY A 77 -1.56 16.89 8.98
N VAL A 78 -0.44 16.18 8.96
CA VAL A 78 -0.15 15.10 8.01
C VAL A 78 -0.11 13.76 8.74
N ALA A 79 -0.97 12.83 8.33
CA ALA A 79 -0.92 11.46 8.83
C ALA A 79 0.32 10.74 8.28
N ARG A 80 1.03 10.04 9.14
CA ARG A 80 2.22 9.29 8.78
C ARG A 80 2.45 8.10 9.70
N VAL A 81 3.25 7.16 9.23
CA VAL A 81 3.79 6.09 10.05
C VAL A 81 4.94 6.65 10.89
N PRO A 82 4.98 6.40 12.21
CA PRO A 82 6.09 6.83 13.06
C PRO A 82 7.42 6.24 12.62
N GLU A 83 8.48 7.02 12.64
CA GLU A 83 9.82 6.56 12.31
C GLU A 83 10.41 5.63 13.39
N GLN A 84 9.92 5.72 14.63
CA GLN A 84 10.37 4.89 15.73
C GLN A 84 9.75 3.49 15.64
N ARG A 85 10.63 2.50 15.58
CA ARG A 85 10.27 1.09 15.68
C ARG A 85 9.61 0.81 17.02
N THR A 86 8.34 0.51 17.04
CA THR A 86 7.74 -0.13 18.20
C THR A 86 8.33 -1.53 18.28
N ARG A 87 9.27 -1.75 19.20
CA ARG A 87 9.78 -3.09 19.50
C ARG A 87 8.67 -3.82 20.22
N ASP A 88 7.85 -4.50 19.46
CA ASP A 88 6.94 -5.48 20.01
C ASP A 88 7.68 -6.82 20.20
N ARG A 89 7.20 -7.68 21.11
CA ARG A 89 7.75 -8.99 21.43
C ARG A 89 7.90 -9.95 20.24
N THR A 90 7.31 -9.63 19.09
CA THR A 90 7.25 -10.46 17.88
C THR A 90 8.12 -9.97 16.72
N GLY A 91 9.07 -9.04 16.98
CA GLY A 91 9.84 -8.39 15.91
C GLY A 91 9.12 -7.14 15.39
N GLY A 92 9.83 -6.02 15.34
CA GLY A 92 9.24 -4.70 15.12
C GLY A 92 8.42 -4.59 13.83
N ARG A 93 7.13 -4.44 13.95
CA ARG A 93 6.26 -3.99 12.85
C ARG A 93 6.47 -2.50 12.66
N HIS A 94 6.53 -2.08 11.40
CA HIS A 94 6.89 -0.72 11.01
C HIS A 94 5.76 0.04 10.31
N GLY A 95 4.51 -0.44 10.46
CA GLY A 95 3.41 0.11 9.69
C GLY A 95 3.48 -0.23 8.20
N ASP A 96 4.14 -1.32 7.85
CA ASP A 96 4.37 -1.73 6.47
C ASP A 96 3.06 -1.92 5.69
N SER A 97 2.02 -2.43 6.35
CA SER A 97 0.69 -2.59 5.74
C SER A 97 0.08 -1.24 5.32
N VAL A 98 0.25 -0.20 6.14
CA VAL A 98 -0.24 1.14 5.84
C VAL A 98 0.50 1.73 4.65
N VAL A 99 1.83 1.63 4.66
CA VAL A 99 2.68 2.12 3.56
C VAL A 99 2.35 1.39 2.27
N ALA A 100 2.22 0.06 2.32
CA ALA A 100 1.85 -0.74 1.15
C ALA A 100 0.49 -0.34 0.57
N CYS A 101 -0.54 -0.14 1.42
CA CYS A 101 -1.85 0.33 0.98
C CYS A 101 -1.79 1.74 0.38
N ALA A 102 -1.04 2.65 1.01
CA ALA A 102 -0.85 4.00 0.49
C ALA A 102 -0.13 3.99 -0.86
N MET A 103 0.90 3.17 -1.02
CA MET A 103 1.62 3.01 -2.29
C MET A 103 0.76 2.39 -3.39
N MET A 104 -0.14 1.47 -3.06
CA MET A 104 -1.13 0.93 -3.99
C MET A 104 -2.05 2.04 -4.51
N LEU A 105 -2.54 2.91 -3.64
CA LEU A 105 -3.39 4.03 -4.02
C LEU A 105 -2.62 5.09 -4.82
N ASP A 106 -1.36 5.33 -4.49
CA ASP A 106 -0.44 6.17 -5.26
C ASP A 106 -0.26 5.63 -6.68
N ALA A 107 0.01 4.33 -6.82
CA ALA A 107 0.13 3.67 -8.12
C ALA A 107 -1.17 3.83 -8.95
N ARG A 108 -2.32 3.61 -8.33
CA ARG A 108 -3.62 3.77 -8.99
C ARG A 108 -3.85 5.20 -9.47
N ARG A 109 -3.48 6.20 -8.67
CA ARG A 109 -3.62 7.61 -9.02
C ARG A 109 -2.71 8.02 -10.17
N GLU A 110 -1.45 7.61 -10.12
CA GLU A 110 -0.41 8.11 -11.02
C GLU A 110 -0.28 7.31 -12.32
N LEU A 111 -0.55 6.00 -12.26
CA LEU A 111 -0.44 5.12 -13.42
C LEU A 111 -1.79 4.91 -14.14
N GLY A 112 -2.83 5.56 -13.65
CA GLY A 112 -4.17 5.48 -14.21
C GLY A 112 -4.99 4.31 -13.67
N SER A 113 -6.31 4.44 -13.76
CA SER A 113 -7.22 3.35 -13.44
C SER A 113 -7.19 2.33 -14.57
N VAL A 114 -6.85 1.12 -14.22
CA VAL A 114 -7.23 -0.02 -15.07
C VAL A 114 -8.74 -0.07 -15.13
N GLU A 115 -9.29 -0.41 -16.30
CA GLU A 115 -10.69 -0.75 -16.46
C GLU A 115 -11.17 -1.56 -15.22
N PRO A 116 -12.36 -1.26 -14.69
CA PRO A 116 -12.89 -1.98 -13.55
C PRO A 116 -12.87 -3.47 -13.89
N TRP A 117 -11.96 -4.21 -13.26
CA TRP A 117 -11.95 -5.65 -13.45
C TRP A 117 -13.07 -6.25 -12.61
N GLU A 118 -13.93 -7.01 -13.25
CA GLU A 118 -14.86 -7.86 -12.56
C GLU A 118 -14.07 -8.87 -11.72
N TYR A 119 -14.27 -8.84 -10.41
CA TYR A 119 -13.74 -9.87 -9.53
C TYR A 119 -14.43 -11.20 -9.89
N VAL A 120 -13.82 -11.94 -10.76
CA VAL A 120 -14.19 -13.35 -10.92
C VAL A 120 -13.58 -14.05 -9.72
N GLY A 121 -14.39 -14.28 -8.72
CA GLY A 121 -13.98 -15.02 -7.53
C GLY A 121 -13.43 -16.38 -7.94
N VAL A 122 -12.12 -16.51 -7.88
CA VAL A 122 -11.50 -17.83 -7.99
C VAL A 122 -11.80 -18.54 -6.69
N ARG A 123 -12.75 -19.48 -6.72
CA ARG A 123 -12.91 -20.45 -5.63
C ARG A 123 -11.61 -21.23 -5.52
N MET A 124 -10.82 -20.93 -4.52
CA MET A 124 -9.73 -21.81 -4.14
C MET A 124 -10.33 -23.04 -3.44
N PRO A 125 -10.09 -24.27 -3.97
CA PRO A 125 -10.54 -25.46 -3.29
C PRO A 125 -9.95 -25.49 -1.86
N GLY A 126 -10.83 -25.62 -0.85
CA GLY A 126 -10.42 -25.68 0.55
C GLY A 126 -10.33 -24.35 1.28
N LEU A 127 -10.58 -23.22 0.64
CA LEU A 127 -10.67 -21.92 1.31
C LEU A 127 -12.15 -21.58 1.57
N ASP A 128 -12.58 -21.72 2.81
CA ASP A 128 -13.91 -21.29 3.24
C ASP A 128 -13.87 -19.83 3.68
N LEU A 129 -14.43 -18.96 2.86
CA LEU A 129 -14.57 -17.51 3.15
C LEU A 129 -15.98 -17.15 3.64
N SER A 130 -16.80 -18.13 4.03
CA SER A 130 -18.17 -17.88 4.46
C SER A 130 -18.27 -17.06 5.76
N GLY A 131 -17.18 -16.89 6.50
CA GLY A 131 -17.10 -16.06 7.72
C GLY A 131 -16.60 -14.62 7.48
N TRP A 132 -16.51 -14.19 6.26
CA TRP A 132 -16.06 -12.85 5.89
C TRP A 132 -17.24 -11.90 5.76
#